data_693e70d93ff64ce46c45783f41703c06
#
_entry.id   693e70d93ff64ce46c45783f41703c06
#
_cell.length_a   1.000
_cell.length_b   1.000
_cell.length_c   1.000
_cell.angle_alpha   90.00
_cell.angle_beta   90.00
_cell.angle_gamma   90.00
#
_symmetry.space_group_name_H-M   'P 1'
#
loop_
_entity.id
_entity.type
_entity.pdbx_description
1 polymer ?
#
loop_
_entity_poly.entity_id
_entity_poly.type
_entity_poly.pdbx_seq_one_letter_code
_entity_poly.pdbx_strand_id
1 'polypeptide(L)'
;AVGENAAGKLSDFDLKEIEKRAIPGTGSCGGMYTANTMSSAFEALGMSLPYSSTMANPHDETQNSAKESAKVLIEAIKKDLKPRDIVTKEAIENAVAVIMATGGSTNAVLHFLAIAHTAGVDWTIDDFERMRKKIPVICDLKPSGKYLAVDLHQAGGIPQVMKTLLAAGLLHGDCMTITGKTIAENLKDVPDVPRADQDVIRPIDKPMYAEGHLAILKGNLSPEGA
;
A
#
# COMPACT_ATOMS: atom_id res chain seq x y z
N ALA A 1 -24.56 -2.61 16.45
CA ALA A 1 -24.95 -3.97 16.88
C ALA A 1 -24.36 -4.34 18.26
N VAL A 2 -23.01 -4.33 18.45
CA VAL A 2 -22.39 -4.72 19.76
C VAL A 2 -22.84 -3.81 20.90
N GLY A 3 -22.81 -2.49 20.71
CA GLY A 3 -23.30 -1.54 21.72
C GLY A 3 -24.81 -1.65 22.02
N GLU A 4 -25.63 -2.00 21.03
CA GLU A 4 -27.05 -2.27 21.20
C GLU A 4 -27.30 -3.56 21.99
N ASN A 5 -26.50 -4.58 21.74
CA ASN A 5 -26.53 -5.83 22.49
C ASN A 5 -26.14 -5.57 23.96
N ALA A 6 -25.03 -4.87 24.20
CA ALA A 6 -24.60 -4.50 25.55
C ALA A 6 -25.64 -3.65 26.30
N ALA A 7 -26.43 -2.85 25.58
CA ALA A 7 -27.53 -2.05 26.14
C ALA A 7 -28.88 -2.82 26.27
N GLY A 8 -28.89 -4.12 25.96
CA GLY A 8 -30.10 -4.96 26.01
C GLY A 8 -31.15 -4.68 24.91
N LYS A 9 -30.75 -3.94 23.84
CA LYS A 9 -31.63 -3.59 22.71
C LYS A 9 -31.55 -4.57 21.54
N LEU A 10 -30.57 -5.45 21.54
CA LEU A 10 -30.36 -6.50 20.54
C LEU A 10 -30.10 -7.82 21.27
N SER A 11 -30.76 -8.91 20.86
CA SER A 11 -30.50 -10.22 21.44
C SER A 11 -29.14 -10.80 21.05
N ASP A 12 -28.60 -11.71 21.86
CA ASP A 12 -27.37 -12.45 21.54
C ASP A 12 -27.51 -13.27 20.25
N PHE A 13 -28.74 -13.78 20.02
CA PHE A 13 -29.04 -14.52 18.79
C PHE A 13 -28.93 -13.60 17.54
N ASP A 14 -29.56 -12.41 17.59
CA ASP A 14 -29.50 -11.47 16.46
C ASP A 14 -28.10 -10.93 16.22
N LEU A 15 -27.36 -10.63 17.29
CA LEU A 15 -25.95 -10.22 17.19
C LEU A 15 -25.13 -11.30 16.46
N LYS A 16 -25.32 -12.57 16.83
CA LYS A 16 -24.61 -13.69 16.21
C LYS A 16 -25.01 -13.92 14.76
N GLU A 17 -26.28 -13.68 14.40
CA GLU A 17 -26.73 -13.74 13.02
C GLU A 17 -26.16 -12.59 12.17
N ILE A 18 -26.03 -11.40 12.72
CA ILE A 18 -25.34 -10.27 12.07
C ILE A 18 -23.86 -10.61 11.84
N GLU A 19 -23.17 -11.14 12.87
CA GLU A 19 -21.77 -11.55 12.77
C GLU A 19 -21.53 -12.55 11.63
N LYS A 20 -22.40 -13.56 11.49
CA LYS A 20 -22.31 -14.57 10.42
C LYS A 20 -22.50 -14.00 9.01
N ARG A 21 -23.25 -12.90 8.87
CA ARG A 21 -23.68 -12.35 7.57
C ARG A 21 -23.02 -11.03 7.18
N ALA A 22 -22.29 -10.42 8.10
CA ALA A 22 -21.76 -9.06 7.93
C ALA A 22 -20.72 -8.96 6.78
N ILE A 23 -19.91 -10.00 6.59
CA ILE A 23 -18.86 -10.04 5.56
C ILE A 23 -18.91 -11.39 4.86
N PRO A 24 -19.78 -11.57 3.85
CA PRO A 24 -19.91 -12.84 3.15
C PRO A 24 -18.76 -13.07 2.18
N GLY A 25 -18.38 -14.34 2.01
CA GLY A 25 -17.36 -14.77 1.06
C GLY A 25 -15.96 -14.84 1.63
N THR A 26 -14.96 -14.95 0.75
CA THR A 26 -13.55 -15.04 1.11
C THR A 26 -12.89 -13.66 1.12
N GLY A 27 -11.93 -13.47 2.03
CA GLY A 27 -11.23 -12.20 2.22
C GLY A 27 -11.99 -11.25 3.14
N SER A 28 -11.31 -10.22 3.66
CA SER A 28 -11.83 -9.34 4.69
C SER A 28 -11.64 -7.85 4.40
N CYS A 29 -10.84 -7.47 3.39
CA CYS A 29 -10.49 -6.08 3.12
C CYS A 29 -10.54 -5.78 1.61
N GLY A 30 -11.53 -5.00 1.18
CA GLY A 30 -11.69 -4.59 -0.20
C GLY A 30 -11.12 -3.19 -0.53
N GLY A 31 -10.86 -2.36 0.49
CA GLY A 31 -10.37 -0.98 0.31
C GLY A 31 -8.94 -0.79 0.79
N MET A 32 -8.46 0.45 0.74
CA MET A 32 -7.14 0.85 1.24
C MET A 32 -7.16 1.10 2.75
N TYR A 33 -7.64 0.09 3.49
CA TYR A 33 -7.49 0.00 4.94
C TYR A 33 -6.08 -0.52 5.26
N THR A 34 -5.79 -0.86 6.51
CA THR A 34 -4.43 -1.20 6.94
C THR A 34 -3.79 -2.33 6.14
N ALA A 35 -4.51 -3.44 5.92
CA ALA A 35 -3.97 -4.63 5.25
C ALA A 35 -3.52 -4.33 3.81
N ASN A 36 -4.41 -3.78 2.98
CA ASN A 36 -4.07 -3.46 1.59
C ASN A 36 -3.07 -2.30 1.49
N THR A 37 -3.13 -1.31 2.39
CA THR A 37 -2.12 -0.25 2.46
C THR A 37 -0.73 -0.81 2.70
N MET A 38 -0.57 -1.71 3.68
CA MET A 38 0.73 -2.29 4.00
C MET A 38 1.21 -3.25 2.91
N SER A 39 0.33 -4.06 2.33
CA SER A 39 0.68 -4.92 1.19
C SER A 39 1.20 -4.11 0.01
N SER A 40 0.49 -3.03 -0.35
CA SER A 40 0.88 -2.11 -1.43
C SER A 40 2.21 -1.41 -1.14
N ALA A 41 2.39 -0.97 0.10
CA ALA A 41 3.62 -0.35 0.55
C ALA A 41 4.82 -1.31 0.51
N PHE A 42 4.64 -2.59 0.87
CA PHE A 42 5.71 -3.58 0.78
C PHE A 42 6.11 -3.90 -0.66
N GLU A 43 5.18 -3.82 -1.60
CA GLU A 43 5.48 -3.94 -3.02
C GLU A 43 6.38 -2.78 -3.49
N ALA A 44 6.05 -1.54 -3.09
CA ALA A 44 6.84 -0.35 -3.40
C ALA A 44 8.17 -0.28 -2.61
N LEU A 45 8.22 -0.83 -1.41
CA LEU A 45 9.45 -1.00 -0.61
C LEU A 45 10.43 -1.99 -1.28
N GLY A 46 9.95 -2.82 -2.19
CA GLY A 46 10.73 -3.87 -2.83
C GLY A 46 10.77 -5.20 -2.07
N MET A 47 9.99 -5.37 -0.99
CA MET A 47 9.94 -6.57 -0.16
C MET A 47 8.86 -7.59 -0.58
N SER A 48 8.01 -7.23 -1.54
CA SER A 48 6.99 -8.12 -2.12
C SER A 48 7.14 -8.19 -3.64
N LEU A 49 6.59 -9.24 -4.25
CA LEU A 49 6.60 -9.40 -5.70
C LEU A 49 5.67 -8.38 -6.38
N PRO A 50 6.02 -7.87 -7.57
CA PRO A 50 5.13 -7.04 -8.36
C PRO A 50 3.75 -7.70 -8.55
N TYR A 51 2.68 -6.91 -8.48
CA TYR A 51 1.27 -7.31 -8.58
C TYR A 51 0.72 -8.14 -7.40
N SER A 52 1.54 -8.54 -6.41
CA SER A 52 1.10 -9.44 -5.34
C SER A 52 0.13 -8.78 -4.34
N SER A 53 0.15 -7.47 -4.20
CA SER A 53 -0.58 -6.75 -3.15
C SER A 53 -2.08 -6.58 -3.41
N THR A 54 -2.52 -6.62 -4.67
CA THR A 54 -3.91 -6.32 -5.06
C THR A 54 -4.69 -7.53 -5.60
N MET A 55 -4.06 -8.71 -5.66
CA MET A 55 -4.70 -9.96 -6.07
C MET A 55 -5.84 -10.34 -5.11
N ALA A 56 -7.01 -10.67 -5.66
CA ALA A 56 -8.12 -11.15 -4.85
C ALA A 56 -7.90 -12.61 -4.41
N ASN A 57 -8.16 -12.92 -3.14
CA ASN A 57 -7.94 -14.26 -2.57
C ASN A 57 -8.59 -15.43 -3.33
N PRO A 58 -9.79 -15.30 -3.93
CA PRO A 58 -10.41 -16.41 -4.65
C PRO A 58 -9.76 -16.77 -5.98
N HIS A 59 -8.80 -15.99 -6.47
CA HIS A 59 -8.19 -16.19 -7.78
C HIS A 59 -6.96 -17.10 -7.73
N ASP A 60 -6.77 -17.93 -8.76
CA ASP A 60 -5.60 -18.83 -8.90
C ASP A 60 -4.26 -18.09 -8.93
N GLU A 61 -4.27 -16.81 -9.31
CA GLU A 61 -3.11 -15.92 -9.27
C GLU A 61 -2.46 -15.85 -7.90
N THR A 62 -3.25 -15.86 -6.82
CA THR A 62 -2.75 -15.82 -5.44
C THR A 62 -1.94 -17.08 -5.10
N GLN A 63 -2.38 -18.27 -5.56
CA GLN A 63 -1.64 -19.50 -5.36
C GLN A 63 -0.32 -19.50 -6.13
N ASN A 64 -0.32 -18.98 -7.36
CA ASN A 64 0.88 -18.86 -8.17
C ASN A 64 1.86 -17.85 -7.57
N SER A 65 1.37 -16.75 -7.02
CA SER A 65 2.19 -15.75 -6.32
C SER A 65 2.87 -16.34 -5.08
N ALA A 66 2.19 -17.19 -4.30
CA ALA A 66 2.77 -17.87 -3.15
C ALA A 66 3.91 -18.82 -3.54
N LYS A 67 3.72 -19.61 -4.62
CA LYS A 67 4.76 -20.49 -5.15
C LYS A 67 5.97 -19.72 -5.67
N GLU A 68 5.74 -18.61 -6.37
CA GLU A 68 6.80 -17.76 -6.90
C GLU A 68 7.56 -17.07 -5.77
N SER A 69 6.87 -16.60 -4.73
CA SER A 69 7.51 -16.04 -3.53
C SER A 69 8.48 -17.02 -2.87
N ALA A 70 8.13 -18.29 -2.79
CA ALA A 70 9.02 -19.31 -2.26
C ALA A 70 10.30 -19.50 -3.10
N LYS A 71 10.18 -19.48 -4.44
CA LYS A 71 11.35 -19.57 -5.34
C LYS A 71 12.24 -18.34 -5.20
N VAL A 72 11.64 -17.15 -5.19
CA VAL A 72 12.37 -15.87 -5.04
C VAL A 72 13.10 -15.84 -3.69
N LEU A 73 12.49 -16.30 -2.61
CA LEU A 73 13.14 -16.39 -1.30
C LEU A 73 14.39 -17.29 -1.34
N ILE A 74 14.29 -18.46 -1.99
CA ILE A 74 15.44 -19.37 -2.16
C ILE A 74 16.57 -18.69 -2.95
N GLU A 75 16.25 -17.96 -4.01
CA GLU A 75 17.24 -17.24 -4.81
C GLU A 75 17.84 -16.05 -4.03
N ALA A 76 17.07 -15.34 -3.19
CA ALA A 76 17.58 -14.30 -2.32
C ALA A 76 18.59 -14.87 -1.29
N ILE A 77 18.28 -16.04 -0.71
CA ILE A 77 19.21 -16.73 0.21
C ILE A 77 20.51 -17.13 -0.50
N LYS A 78 20.43 -17.69 -1.72
CA LYS A 78 21.61 -18.06 -2.52
C LYS A 78 22.51 -16.87 -2.85
N LYS A 79 21.90 -15.70 -3.05
CA LYS A 79 22.59 -14.44 -3.38
C LYS A 79 23.02 -13.65 -2.14
N ASP A 80 22.76 -14.16 -0.93
CA ASP A 80 22.96 -13.46 0.35
C ASP A 80 22.26 -12.07 0.40
N LEU A 81 21.14 -11.91 -0.32
CA LEU A 81 20.35 -10.69 -0.33
C LEU A 81 19.54 -10.59 0.97
N LYS A 82 19.84 -9.59 1.78
CA LYS A 82 19.24 -9.39 3.11
C LYS A 82 18.15 -8.32 3.07
N PRO A 83 17.15 -8.37 3.97
CA PRO A 83 16.15 -7.31 4.09
C PRO A 83 16.76 -5.90 4.25
N ARG A 84 17.90 -5.77 4.95
CA ARG A 84 18.58 -4.48 5.13
C ARG A 84 19.28 -3.94 3.88
N ASP A 85 19.51 -4.78 2.88
CA ASP A 85 20.01 -4.35 1.57
C ASP A 85 18.90 -3.72 0.72
N ILE A 86 17.63 -4.01 1.06
CA ILE A 86 16.42 -3.53 0.38
C ILE A 86 15.80 -2.35 1.14
N VAL A 87 15.67 -2.46 2.48
CA VAL A 87 15.03 -1.45 3.32
C VAL A 87 15.98 -0.29 3.59
N THR A 88 16.11 0.59 2.60
CA THR A 88 16.87 1.85 2.69
C THR A 88 15.92 3.03 2.93
N LYS A 89 16.46 4.23 3.13
CA LYS A 89 15.67 5.45 3.26
C LYS A 89 14.86 5.72 2.00
N GLU A 90 15.47 5.57 0.84
CA GLU A 90 14.86 5.75 -0.47
C GLU A 90 13.74 4.72 -0.73
N ALA A 91 13.94 3.48 -0.30
CA ALA A 91 12.93 2.44 -0.38
C ALA A 91 11.72 2.74 0.53
N ILE A 92 11.96 3.29 1.73
CA ILE A 92 10.88 3.77 2.61
C ILE A 92 10.16 4.97 1.96
N GLU A 93 10.87 5.90 1.34
CA GLU A 93 10.26 7.00 0.57
C GLU A 93 9.36 6.47 -0.55
N ASN A 94 9.79 5.45 -1.29
CA ASN A 94 8.97 4.77 -2.31
C ASN A 94 7.68 4.19 -1.72
N ALA A 95 7.78 3.47 -0.61
CA ALA A 95 6.63 2.90 0.07
C ALA A 95 5.63 3.99 0.52
N VAL A 96 6.13 5.03 1.16
CA VAL A 96 5.31 6.17 1.63
C VAL A 96 4.72 6.95 0.45
N ALA A 97 5.46 7.11 -0.66
CA ALA A 97 4.92 7.72 -1.88
C ALA A 97 3.70 6.96 -2.42
N VAL A 98 3.76 5.64 -2.48
CA VAL A 98 2.61 4.80 -2.89
C VAL A 98 1.46 4.91 -1.89
N ILE A 99 1.72 4.93 -0.57
CA ILE A 99 0.70 5.14 0.44
C ILE A 99 -0.02 6.48 0.21
N MET A 100 0.71 7.56 0.02
CA MET A 100 0.14 8.88 -0.22
C MET A 100 -0.65 8.92 -1.54
N ALA A 101 -0.14 8.34 -2.60
CA ALA A 101 -0.78 8.30 -3.92
C ALA A 101 -2.08 7.49 -3.96
N THR A 102 -2.22 6.48 -3.10
CA THR A 102 -3.39 5.59 -3.01
C THR A 102 -4.38 5.98 -1.92
N GLY A 103 -4.03 6.95 -1.07
CA GLY A 103 -4.89 7.43 0.01
C GLY A 103 -4.72 6.72 1.36
N GLY A 104 -4.13 5.56 1.39
CA GLY A 104 -3.65 4.75 2.52
C GLY A 104 -4.35 4.83 3.89
N SER A 105 -3.82 4.09 4.85
CA SER A 105 -4.26 4.06 6.25
C SER A 105 -3.26 4.78 7.15
N THR A 106 -3.75 5.51 8.17
CA THR A 106 -2.91 6.14 9.20
C THR A 106 -2.03 5.14 9.98
N ASN A 107 -2.44 3.87 10.05
CA ASN A 107 -1.63 2.81 10.64
C ASN A 107 -0.27 2.61 9.94
N ALA A 108 -0.15 2.99 8.68
CA ALA A 108 1.13 2.95 7.97
C ALA A 108 2.20 3.82 8.63
N VAL A 109 1.83 4.94 9.25
CA VAL A 109 2.77 5.80 10.00
C VAL A 109 3.40 5.01 11.13
N LEU A 110 2.58 4.34 11.95
CA LEU A 110 3.07 3.51 13.08
C LEU A 110 3.98 2.39 12.59
N HIS A 111 3.55 1.68 11.56
CA HIS A 111 4.29 0.52 11.04
C HIS A 111 5.63 0.92 10.41
N PHE A 112 5.67 1.98 9.61
CA PHE A 112 6.93 2.40 8.97
C PHE A 112 7.91 3.04 9.93
N LEU A 113 7.46 3.70 11.01
CA LEU A 113 8.34 4.13 12.10
C LEU A 113 9.02 2.90 12.76
N ALA A 114 8.26 1.84 13.04
CA ALA A 114 8.78 0.60 13.61
C ALA A 114 9.73 -0.14 12.66
N ILE A 115 9.38 -0.21 11.36
CA ILE A 115 10.22 -0.86 10.33
C ILE A 115 11.54 -0.10 10.17
N ALA A 116 11.50 1.22 10.06
CA ALA A 116 12.67 2.06 9.92
C ALA A 116 13.61 1.91 11.14
N HIS A 117 13.05 1.98 12.36
CA HIS A 117 13.80 1.76 13.58
C HIS A 117 14.50 0.39 13.59
N THR A 118 13.77 -0.68 13.25
CA THR A 118 14.31 -2.04 13.21
C THR A 118 15.39 -2.21 12.14
N ALA A 119 15.22 -1.56 10.99
CA ALA A 119 16.18 -1.57 9.90
C ALA A 119 17.42 -0.71 10.17
N GLY A 120 17.36 0.20 11.16
CA GLY A 120 18.41 1.18 11.46
C GLY A 120 18.41 2.36 10.48
N VAL A 121 17.26 2.68 9.89
CA VAL A 121 17.07 3.81 8.96
C VAL A 121 16.56 5.03 9.73
N ASP A 122 17.20 6.17 9.53
CA ASP A 122 16.75 7.44 10.09
C ASP A 122 15.50 7.94 9.35
N TRP A 123 14.36 7.74 9.99
CA TRP A 123 13.02 8.08 9.50
C TRP A 123 12.14 8.54 10.65
N THR A 124 11.50 9.69 10.50
CA THR A 124 10.70 10.33 11.53
C THR A 124 9.25 10.57 11.07
N ILE A 125 8.41 10.96 12.01
CA ILE A 125 7.02 11.34 11.69
C ILE A 125 6.96 12.56 10.75
N ASP A 126 7.93 13.46 10.82
CA ASP A 126 8.01 14.65 9.97
C ASP A 126 8.31 14.31 8.50
N ASP A 127 8.96 13.17 8.25
CA ASP A 127 9.20 12.69 6.88
C ASP A 127 7.88 12.33 6.18
N PHE A 128 6.88 11.83 6.90
CA PHE A 128 5.54 11.59 6.34
C PHE A 128 4.90 12.89 5.87
N GLU A 129 4.96 13.96 6.68
CA GLU A 129 4.41 15.26 6.30
C GLU A 129 5.15 15.88 5.09
N ARG A 130 6.47 15.69 5.03
CA ARG A 130 7.28 16.07 3.87
C ARG A 130 6.83 15.32 2.60
N MET A 131 6.62 14.02 2.70
CA MET A 131 6.14 13.19 1.59
C MET A 131 4.70 13.56 1.19
N ARG A 132 3.82 13.80 2.17
CA ARG A 132 2.43 14.21 1.92
C ARG A 132 2.35 15.43 1.00
N LYS A 133 3.15 16.48 1.27
CA LYS A 133 3.18 17.71 0.48
C LYS A 133 3.74 17.54 -0.93
N LYS A 134 4.49 16.49 -1.16
CA LYS A 134 5.17 16.21 -2.43
C LYS A 134 4.36 15.30 -3.35
N ILE A 135 3.61 14.35 -2.78
CA ILE A 135 2.96 13.27 -3.51
C ILE A 135 1.46 13.53 -3.64
N PRO A 136 0.93 13.65 -4.86
CA PRO A 136 -0.50 13.80 -5.08
C PRO A 136 -1.25 12.48 -4.86
N VAL A 137 -2.55 12.56 -4.54
CA VAL A 137 -3.45 11.40 -4.57
C VAL A 137 -3.93 11.18 -6.00
N ILE A 138 -3.55 10.04 -6.58
CA ILE A 138 -3.92 9.69 -7.96
C ILE A 138 -4.89 8.50 -8.05
N CYS A 139 -5.20 7.83 -6.94
CA CYS A 139 -6.10 6.68 -6.94
C CYS A 139 -7.43 7.01 -6.23
N ASP A 140 -8.56 6.65 -6.87
CA ASP A 140 -9.92 6.86 -6.36
C ASP A 140 -10.40 5.63 -5.59
N LEU A 141 -9.77 5.33 -4.44
CA LEU A 141 -9.96 4.09 -3.70
C LEU A 141 -10.72 4.31 -2.37
N LYS A 142 -11.57 3.34 -2.00
CA LYS A 142 -12.16 3.30 -0.65
C LYS A 142 -11.06 3.19 0.42
N PRO A 143 -11.26 3.84 1.59
CA PRO A 143 -12.52 4.41 2.11
C PRO A 143 -12.88 5.81 1.61
N SER A 144 -11.93 6.61 1.11
CA SER A 144 -12.18 8.01 0.71
C SER A 144 -12.65 8.18 -0.74
N GLY A 145 -12.48 7.16 -1.57
CA GLY A 145 -12.93 7.11 -2.96
C GLY A 145 -14.00 6.03 -3.21
N LYS A 146 -14.22 5.67 -4.47
CA LYS A 146 -15.33 4.78 -4.86
C LYS A 146 -14.90 3.35 -5.20
N TYR A 147 -13.66 3.11 -5.62
CA TYR A 147 -13.20 1.82 -6.10
C TYR A 147 -12.57 0.95 -5.01
N LEU A 148 -12.51 -0.36 -5.29
CA LEU A 148 -11.91 -1.36 -4.42
C LEU A 148 -10.48 -1.74 -4.89
N ALA A 149 -9.76 -2.50 -4.07
CA ALA A 149 -8.43 -2.99 -4.41
C ALA A 149 -8.43 -3.92 -5.64
N VAL A 150 -9.52 -4.67 -5.88
CA VAL A 150 -9.70 -5.49 -7.07
C VAL A 150 -9.83 -4.63 -8.34
N ASP A 151 -10.48 -3.48 -8.26
CA ASP A 151 -10.58 -2.54 -9.37
C ASP A 151 -9.20 -1.93 -9.67
N LEU A 152 -8.41 -1.62 -8.63
CA LEU A 152 -7.03 -1.19 -8.76
C LEU A 152 -6.18 -2.26 -9.47
N HIS A 153 -6.33 -3.53 -9.10
CA HIS A 153 -5.62 -4.64 -9.76
C HIS A 153 -5.92 -4.68 -11.26
N GLN A 154 -7.20 -4.59 -11.63
CA GLN A 154 -7.63 -4.57 -13.04
C GLN A 154 -7.16 -3.32 -13.79
N ALA A 155 -6.98 -2.19 -13.10
CA ALA A 155 -6.45 -0.96 -13.67
C ALA A 155 -4.92 -0.97 -13.88
N GLY A 156 -4.23 -2.02 -13.44
CA GLY A 156 -2.78 -2.18 -13.56
C GLY A 156 -2.04 -2.35 -12.23
N GLY A 157 -2.77 -2.34 -11.11
CA GLY A 157 -2.24 -2.60 -9.78
C GLY A 157 -1.24 -1.56 -9.27
N ILE A 158 -0.53 -1.92 -8.22
CA ILE A 158 0.53 -1.08 -7.65
C ILE A 158 1.68 -0.82 -8.63
N PRO A 159 2.09 -1.76 -9.50
CA PRO A 159 3.10 -1.46 -10.52
C PRO A 159 2.74 -0.28 -11.42
N GLN A 160 1.46 -0.12 -11.80
CA GLN A 160 1.04 1.05 -12.59
C GLN A 160 1.12 2.35 -11.79
N VAL A 161 0.74 2.33 -10.50
CA VAL A 161 0.90 3.49 -9.61
C VAL A 161 2.37 3.86 -9.49
N MET A 162 3.24 2.89 -9.21
CA MET A 162 4.68 3.08 -9.10
C MET A 162 5.28 3.62 -10.41
N LYS A 163 4.88 3.08 -11.55
CA LYS A 163 5.38 3.54 -12.86
C LYS A 163 4.99 4.99 -13.14
N THR A 164 3.76 5.36 -12.84
CA THR A 164 3.28 6.74 -12.98
C THR A 164 4.08 7.72 -12.09
N LEU A 165 4.34 7.33 -10.83
CA LEU A 165 5.17 8.13 -9.94
C LEU A 165 6.63 8.20 -10.38
N LEU A 166 7.21 7.08 -10.86
CA LEU A 166 8.57 7.01 -11.36
C LEU A 166 8.78 7.92 -12.58
N ALA A 167 7.85 7.88 -13.54
CA ALA A 167 7.88 8.75 -14.73
C ALA A 167 7.79 10.23 -14.37
N ALA A 168 7.14 10.57 -13.26
CA ALA A 168 7.07 11.93 -12.73
C ALA A 168 8.26 12.34 -11.84
N GLY A 169 9.25 11.47 -11.65
CA GLY A 169 10.39 11.73 -10.76
C GLY A 169 10.04 11.76 -9.26
N LEU A 170 8.96 11.09 -8.88
CA LEU A 170 8.44 11.03 -7.50
C LEU A 170 8.74 9.69 -6.82
N LEU A 171 9.52 8.82 -7.46
CA LEU A 171 9.91 7.51 -6.96
C LEU A 171 11.38 7.23 -7.32
N HIS A 172 12.11 6.54 -6.43
CA HIS A 172 13.49 6.14 -6.63
C HIS A 172 13.54 4.80 -7.39
N GLY A 173 13.98 4.83 -8.66
CA GLY A 173 13.97 3.66 -9.53
C GLY A 173 15.12 2.68 -9.31
N ASP A 174 16.19 3.12 -8.69
CA ASP A 174 17.42 2.38 -8.44
C ASP A 174 17.41 1.52 -7.16
N CYS A 175 16.36 1.64 -6.34
CA CYS A 175 16.20 0.82 -5.15
C CYS A 175 16.15 -0.67 -5.49
N MET A 176 16.94 -1.48 -4.78
CA MET A 176 16.96 -2.94 -4.91
C MET A 176 15.68 -3.56 -4.39
N THR A 177 15.26 -4.67 -4.97
CA THR A 177 14.08 -5.43 -4.53
C THR A 177 14.40 -6.90 -4.27
N ILE A 178 13.47 -7.59 -3.63
CA ILE A 178 13.58 -9.04 -3.33
C ILE A 178 13.72 -9.91 -4.58
N THR A 179 13.33 -9.40 -5.76
CA THR A 179 13.53 -10.11 -7.04
C THR A 179 14.99 -10.12 -7.49
N GLY A 180 15.87 -9.39 -6.81
CA GLY A 180 17.26 -9.17 -7.21
C GLY A 180 17.42 -8.22 -8.41
N LYS A 181 16.38 -7.42 -8.68
CA LYS A 181 16.33 -6.35 -9.68
C LYS A 181 15.94 -5.04 -9.00
N THR A 182 16.23 -3.93 -9.64
CA THR A 182 15.78 -2.63 -9.17
C THR A 182 14.28 -2.40 -9.43
N ILE A 183 13.71 -1.38 -8.79
CA ILE A 183 12.33 -0.93 -9.04
C ILE A 183 12.14 -0.61 -10.53
N ALA A 184 13.04 0.17 -11.13
CA ALA A 184 12.95 0.54 -12.55
C ALA A 184 12.99 -0.68 -13.47
N GLU A 185 13.84 -1.68 -13.19
CA GLU A 185 13.92 -2.93 -13.96
C GLU A 185 12.62 -3.75 -13.84
N ASN A 186 12.03 -3.83 -12.65
CA ASN A 186 10.76 -4.53 -12.44
C ASN A 186 9.58 -3.83 -13.15
N LEU A 187 9.65 -2.50 -13.31
CA LEU A 187 8.61 -1.69 -13.96
C LEU A 187 8.86 -1.46 -15.45
N LYS A 188 9.88 -2.10 -16.04
CA LYS A 188 10.30 -1.87 -17.42
C LYS A 188 9.17 -1.99 -18.44
N ASP A 189 8.34 -3.01 -18.30
CA ASP A 189 7.28 -3.34 -19.26
C ASP A 189 5.91 -2.75 -18.86
N VAL A 190 5.85 -1.97 -17.76
CA VAL A 190 4.66 -1.26 -17.33
C VAL A 190 4.57 0.07 -18.08
N PRO A 191 3.40 0.44 -18.65
CA PRO A 191 3.22 1.72 -19.34
C PRO A 191 3.48 2.94 -18.43
N ASP A 192 4.09 3.99 -18.96
CA ASP A 192 4.39 5.22 -18.21
C ASP A 192 3.13 5.97 -17.75
N VAL A 193 2.03 5.80 -18.49
CA VAL A 193 0.74 6.42 -18.17
C VAL A 193 -0.34 5.36 -17.99
N PRO A 194 -1.30 5.59 -17.08
CA PRO A 194 -2.45 4.70 -16.90
C PRO A 194 -3.30 4.64 -18.19
N ARG A 195 -3.99 3.52 -18.38
CA ARG A 195 -4.93 3.35 -19.50
C ARG A 195 -6.04 4.40 -19.45
N ALA A 196 -6.46 4.89 -20.61
CA ALA A 196 -7.48 5.93 -20.73
C ALA A 196 -8.93 5.43 -20.52
N ASP A 197 -9.15 4.11 -20.54
CA ASP A 197 -10.46 3.45 -20.40
C ASP A 197 -10.87 3.17 -18.94
N GLN A 198 -10.15 3.73 -17.97
CA GLN A 198 -10.39 3.59 -16.52
C GLN A 198 -10.16 4.92 -15.80
N ASP A 199 -10.73 5.09 -14.62
CA ASP A 199 -10.59 6.26 -13.75
C ASP A 199 -10.20 5.91 -12.30
N VAL A 200 -9.77 4.66 -12.07
CA VAL A 200 -9.25 4.17 -10.78
C VAL A 200 -7.89 4.78 -10.47
N ILE A 201 -6.98 4.76 -11.47
CA ILE A 201 -5.66 5.39 -11.41
C ILE A 201 -5.69 6.58 -12.38
N ARG A 202 -5.56 7.78 -11.86
CA ARG A 202 -5.55 9.00 -12.65
C ARG A 202 -4.14 9.34 -13.13
N PRO A 203 -4.01 10.02 -14.26
CA PRO A 203 -2.73 10.55 -14.69
C PRO A 203 -2.24 11.64 -13.72
N ILE A 204 -0.92 11.80 -13.65
CA ILE A 204 -0.25 12.66 -12.66
C ILE A 204 -0.60 14.15 -12.79
N ASP A 205 -0.93 14.59 -14.01
CA ASP A 205 -1.34 15.98 -14.32
C ASP A 205 -2.80 16.26 -13.96
N LYS A 206 -3.58 15.25 -13.61
CA LYS A 206 -5.00 15.35 -13.21
C LYS A 206 -5.29 14.51 -11.94
N PRO A 207 -4.57 14.75 -10.84
CA PRO A 207 -4.75 13.98 -9.62
C PRO A 207 -6.13 14.24 -9.00
N MET A 208 -6.54 13.41 -8.06
CA MET A 208 -7.72 13.68 -7.24
C MET A 208 -7.48 14.82 -6.25
N TYR A 209 -6.29 14.83 -5.64
CA TYR A 209 -5.84 15.86 -4.73
C TYR A 209 -4.36 16.14 -4.96
N ALA A 210 -3.98 17.41 -4.81
CA ALA A 210 -2.61 17.86 -5.05
C ALA A 210 -1.61 17.35 -4.00
N GLU A 211 -2.09 16.97 -2.83
CA GLU A 211 -1.29 16.48 -1.70
C GLU A 211 -1.87 15.18 -1.14
N GLY A 212 -1.03 14.39 -0.49
CA GLY A 212 -1.42 13.13 0.15
C GLY A 212 -2.42 13.30 1.30
N HIS A 213 -3.16 12.25 1.63
CA HIS A 213 -4.23 12.28 2.62
C HIS A 213 -3.75 12.15 4.07
N LEU A 214 -2.58 11.53 4.32
CA LEU A 214 -2.09 11.28 5.68
C LEU A 214 -1.33 12.49 6.20
N ALA A 215 -2.04 13.42 6.83
CA ALA A 215 -1.47 14.63 7.41
C ALA A 215 -0.98 14.36 8.86
N ILE A 216 0.19 14.88 9.18
CA ILE A 216 0.72 14.89 10.54
C ILE A 216 0.34 16.22 11.19
N LEU A 217 -0.46 16.13 12.24
CA LEU A 217 -0.95 17.31 12.98
C LEU A 217 -0.08 17.53 14.22
N LYS A 218 0.38 18.74 14.44
CA LYS A 218 1.11 19.14 15.64
C LYS A 218 0.43 20.32 16.32
N GLY A 219 0.47 20.34 17.63
CA GLY A 219 -0.08 21.42 18.44
C GLY A 219 0.18 21.20 19.93
N ASN A 220 -0.37 22.09 20.77
CA ASN A 220 -0.20 22.02 22.22
C ASN A 220 -0.80 20.74 22.86
N LEU A 221 -1.76 20.09 22.20
CA LEU A 221 -2.32 18.81 22.67
C LEU A 221 -1.48 17.60 22.23
N SER A 222 -0.73 17.72 21.14
CA SER A 222 0.16 16.67 20.61
C SER A 222 1.42 17.31 19.99
N PRO A 223 2.37 17.75 20.82
CA PRO A 223 3.58 18.42 20.32
C PRO A 223 4.48 17.49 19.51
N GLU A 224 4.47 16.19 19.79
CA GLU A 224 5.21 15.15 19.05
C GLU A 224 4.53 14.80 17.71
N GLY A 225 3.27 15.15 17.51
CA GLY A 225 2.47 14.87 16.33
C GLY A 225 1.41 13.78 16.54
N ALA A 226 0.38 13.82 15.70
CA ALA A 226 -0.71 12.85 15.62
C ALA A 226 -1.13 12.64 14.17
#